data_79c30c86671e4f5d20653d76eec01284
#
_entry.id   79c30c86671e4f5d20653d76eec01284
#
_cell.length_a   1.000
_cell.length_b   1.000
_cell.length_c   1.000
_cell.angle_alpha   90.00
_cell.angle_beta   90.00
_cell.angle_gamma   90.00
#
_symmetry.space_group_name_H-M   'P 1'
#
loop_
_entity.id
_entity.type
_entity.pdbx_description
1 polymer ?
#
loop_
_entity_poly.entity_id
_entity_poly.type
_entity_poly.pdbx_seq_one_letter_code
_entity_poly.pdbx_strand_id
1 'polypeptide(L)'
;MSMNELHKQTNANIQAKANLIWEIATHLVGLFKPHEYGKVILPMTVLKRFDDALKPTKAAVVEMAKKLDVQHVEGAARDGILCRVSKYDFYNTSNFDFAKLIADPDNVESNFEAYLQGFSSNIKDIIDNFDFANTVKLMVKGGVLFVTLQEFNSAKADMSPEKITSADMGYIFEELIRKFSESYDEQAGAHFTSRDI
;
A
#
# COMPACT_ATOMS: atom_id res chain seq x y z
N MET A 1 -31.48 -10.21 4.70
CA MET A 1 -30.25 -10.03 5.49
C MET A 1 -30.51 -8.89 6.46
N SER A 2 -30.46 -9.13 7.77
CA SER A 2 -30.73 -8.09 8.76
C SER A 2 -29.53 -7.13 8.87
N MET A 3 -29.78 -5.88 9.35
CA MET A 3 -28.67 -4.91 9.58
C MET A 3 -27.59 -5.48 10.52
N ASN A 4 -27.96 -6.30 11.49
CA ASN A 4 -27.02 -6.97 12.40
C ASN A 4 -26.14 -8.02 11.71
N GLU A 5 -26.66 -8.73 10.72
CA GLU A 5 -25.88 -9.71 9.94
C GLU A 5 -24.92 -8.99 9.00
N LEU A 6 -25.34 -7.88 8.40
CA LEU A 6 -24.47 -7.05 7.55
C LEU A 6 -23.29 -6.46 8.36
N HIS A 7 -23.53 -5.91 9.55
CA HIS A 7 -22.47 -5.40 10.41
C HIS A 7 -21.49 -6.49 10.88
N LYS A 8 -21.99 -7.69 11.22
CA LYS A 8 -21.11 -8.81 11.59
C LYS A 8 -20.24 -9.27 10.43
N GLN A 9 -20.79 -9.29 9.21
CA GLN A 9 -20.06 -9.70 8.02
C GLN A 9 -19.00 -8.65 7.63
N THR A 10 -19.31 -7.35 7.77
CA THR A 10 -18.36 -6.25 7.53
C THR A 10 -17.20 -6.31 8.53
N ASN A 11 -17.47 -6.47 9.82
CA ASN A 11 -16.44 -6.58 10.84
C ASN A 11 -15.54 -7.82 10.63
N ALA A 12 -16.10 -8.95 10.25
CA ALA A 12 -15.33 -10.15 9.93
C ALA A 12 -14.41 -9.94 8.71
N ASN A 13 -14.87 -9.22 7.70
CA ASN A 13 -14.08 -8.89 6.52
C ASN A 13 -12.93 -7.93 6.86
N ILE A 14 -13.18 -6.90 7.67
CA ILE A 14 -12.16 -5.95 8.15
C ILE A 14 -11.08 -6.70 8.93
N GLN A 15 -11.48 -7.55 9.89
CA GLN A 15 -10.56 -8.33 10.70
C GLN A 15 -9.73 -9.30 9.85
N ALA A 16 -10.36 -9.98 8.88
CA ALA A 16 -9.66 -10.87 7.97
C ALA A 16 -8.62 -10.14 7.12
N LYS A 17 -8.93 -8.93 6.63
CA LYS A 17 -7.98 -8.09 5.90
C LYS A 17 -6.82 -7.63 6.78
N ALA A 18 -7.10 -7.15 7.99
CA ALA A 18 -6.07 -6.73 8.92
C ALA A 18 -5.14 -7.90 9.32
N ASN A 19 -5.71 -9.10 9.53
CA ASN A 19 -4.92 -10.30 9.82
C ASN A 19 -4.02 -10.70 8.65
N LEU A 20 -4.55 -10.70 7.42
CA LEU A 20 -3.75 -10.98 6.22
C LEU A 20 -2.59 -10.00 6.08
N ILE A 21 -2.85 -8.70 6.22
CA ILE A 21 -1.81 -7.68 6.12
C ILE A 21 -0.77 -7.85 7.25
N TRP A 22 -1.21 -8.22 8.44
CA TRP A 22 -0.34 -8.54 9.56
C TRP A 22 0.55 -9.76 9.26
N GLU A 23 -0.01 -10.81 8.65
CA GLU A 23 0.77 -11.99 8.22
C GLU A 23 1.88 -11.61 7.25
N ILE A 24 1.65 -10.65 6.35
CA ILE A 24 2.68 -10.12 5.44
C ILE A 24 3.87 -9.56 6.23
N ALA A 25 3.64 -8.95 7.39
CA ALA A 25 4.72 -8.44 8.23
C ALA A 25 5.67 -9.53 8.73
N THR A 26 5.28 -10.80 8.74
CA THR A 26 6.17 -11.91 9.11
C THR A 26 7.37 -12.06 8.19
N HIS A 27 7.26 -11.63 6.92
CA HIS A 27 8.37 -11.61 5.97
C HIS A 27 9.44 -10.56 6.29
N LEU A 28 9.12 -9.61 7.18
CA LEU A 28 10.03 -8.55 7.61
C LEU A 28 10.90 -8.95 8.81
N VAL A 29 10.61 -10.11 9.42
CA VAL A 29 11.36 -10.64 10.58
C VAL A 29 12.84 -10.81 10.23
N GLY A 30 13.71 -10.27 11.09
CA GLY A 30 15.16 -10.33 10.91
C GLY A 30 15.75 -9.20 10.07
N LEU A 31 14.95 -8.52 9.23
CA LEU A 31 15.37 -7.33 8.48
C LEU A 31 14.96 -6.04 9.18
N PHE A 32 13.74 -6.00 9.69
CA PHE A 32 13.19 -4.86 10.43
C PHE A 32 12.94 -5.28 11.88
N LYS A 33 13.03 -4.32 12.78
CA LYS A 33 12.57 -4.51 14.16
C LYS A 33 11.04 -4.45 14.20
N PRO A 34 10.35 -5.13 15.12
CA PRO A 34 8.88 -5.16 15.17
C PRO A 34 8.23 -3.78 15.18
N HIS A 35 8.81 -2.80 15.89
CA HIS A 35 8.31 -1.43 15.90
C HIS A 35 8.48 -0.69 14.56
N GLU A 36 9.23 -1.25 13.62
CA GLU A 36 9.45 -0.71 12.28
C GLU A 36 8.54 -1.33 11.22
N TYR A 37 7.82 -2.44 11.54
CA TYR A 37 6.92 -3.08 10.58
C TYR A 37 5.87 -2.11 10.03
N GLY A 38 5.38 -1.20 10.87
CA GLY A 38 4.45 -0.15 10.46
C GLY A 38 5.00 0.75 9.35
N LYS A 39 6.31 1.00 9.30
CA LYS A 39 6.97 1.81 8.26
C LYS A 39 6.93 1.16 6.88
N VAL A 40 6.78 -0.16 6.82
CA VAL A 40 6.63 -0.93 5.57
C VAL A 40 5.16 -1.16 5.28
N ILE A 41 4.44 -1.72 6.23
CA ILE A 41 3.10 -2.28 6.01
C ILE A 41 2.05 -1.20 5.78
N LEU A 42 2.10 -0.08 6.52
CA LEU A 42 1.10 0.98 6.35
C LEU A 42 1.21 1.66 4.97
N PRO A 43 2.39 2.12 4.50
CA PRO A 43 2.51 2.66 3.15
C PRO A 43 2.16 1.64 2.06
N MET A 44 2.56 0.39 2.20
CA MET A 44 2.21 -0.66 1.23
C MET A 44 0.71 -0.91 1.15
N THR A 45 0.00 -0.86 2.29
CA THR A 45 -1.46 -0.97 2.34
C THR A 45 -2.14 0.19 1.62
N VAL A 46 -1.64 1.42 1.81
CA VAL A 46 -2.13 2.62 1.11
C VAL A 46 -1.88 2.49 -0.40
N LEU A 47 -0.67 2.12 -0.79
CA LEU A 47 -0.32 1.93 -2.21
C LEU A 47 -1.18 0.85 -2.86
N LYS A 48 -1.42 -0.26 -2.18
CA LYS A 48 -2.33 -1.32 -2.67
C LYS A 48 -3.76 -0.79 -2.86
N ARG A 49 -4.25 0.01 -1.92
CA ARG A 49 -5.57 0.66 -2.06
C ARG A 49 -5.62 1.57 -3.28
N PHE A 50 -4.61 2.37 -3.53
CA PHE A 50 -4.54 3.25 -4.70
C PHE A 50 -4.43 2.44 -6.00
N ASP A 51 -3.62 1.40 -6.02
CA ASP A 51 -3.47 0.51 -7.17
C ASP A 51 -4.81 -0.10 -7.57
N ASP A 52 -5.52 -0.70 -6.61
CA ASP A 52 -6.82 -1.32 -6.86
C ASP A 52 -7.89 -0.31 -7.28
N ALA A 53 -7.91 0.89 -6.68
CA ALA A 53 -8.84 1.96 -7.05
C ALA A 53 -8.61 2.45 -8.47
N LEU A 54 -7.34 2.61 -8.88
CA LEU A 54 -6.98 3.09 -10.21
C LEU A 54 -7.09 2.01 -11.30
N LYS A 55 -7.12 0.74 -10.96
CA LYS A 55 -7.10 -0.39 -11.89
C LYS A 55 -8.07 -0.24 -13.07
N PRO A 56 -9.35 0.15 -12.89
CA PRO A 56 -10.29 0.29 -14.01
C PRO A 56 -9.93 1.40 -15.00
N THR A 57 -9.21 2.42 -14.57
CA THR A 57 -8.91 3.63 -15.36
C THR A 57 -7.43 3.76 -15.74
N LYS A 58 -6.57 2.89 -15.21
CA LYS A 58 -5.11 2.96 -15.37
C LYS A 58 -4.67 3.10 -16.81
N ALA A 59 -5.17 2.26 -17.69
CA ALA A 59 -4.80 2.30 -19.11
C ALA A 59 -5.18 3.64 -19.77
N ALA A 60 -6.37 4.16 -19.45
CA ALA A 60 -6.83 5.45 -19.98
C ALA A 60 -5.99 6.62 -19.46
N VAL A 61 -5.57 6.58 -18.20
CA VAL A 61 -4.68 7.59 -17.60
C VAL A 61 -3.33 7.60 -18.29
N VAL A 62 -2.71 6.43 -18.48
CA VAL A 62 -1.41 6.30 -19.16
C VAL A 62 -1.48 6.80 -20.60
N GLU A 63 -2.52 6.44 -21.33
CA GLU A 63 -2.75 6.89 -22.72
C GLU A 63 -2.95 8.41 -22.77
N MET A 64 -3.74 8.97 -21.86
CA MET A 64 -3.96 10.42 -21.77
C MET A 64 -2.65 11.15 -21.43
N ALA A 65 -1.88 10.66 -20.49
CA ALA A 65 -0.59 11.24 -20.11
C ALA A 65 0.34 11.38 -21.33
N LYS A 66 0.47 10.32 -22.15
CA LYS A 66 1.25 10.36 -23.39
C LYS A 66 0.76 11.43 -24.39
N LYS A 67 -0.56 11.61 -24.52
CA LYS A 67 -1.13 12.66 -25.37
C LYS A 67 -0.80 14.06 -24.86
N LEU A 68 -0.88 14.26 -23.54
CA LEU A 68 -0.55 15.52 -22.91
C LEU A 68 0.94 15.85 -23.01
N ASP A 69 1.81 14.84 -22.96
CA ASP A 69 3.26 15.01 -23.19
C ASP A 69 3.54 15.54 -24.61
N VAL A 70 2.91 14.96 -25.63
CA VAL A 70 3.02 15.42 -27.02
C VAL A 70 2.49 16.86 -27.21
N GLN A 71 1.47 17.22 -26.45
CA GLN A 71 0.86 18.55 -26.49
C GLN A 71 1.55 19.57 -25.57
N HIS A 72 2.59 19.17 -24.84
CA HIS A 72 3.30 19.99 -23.87
C HIS A 72 2.39 20.60 -22.80
N VAL A 73 1.36 19.86 -22.37
CA VAL A 73 0.46 20.28 -21.30
C VAL A 73 1.04 19.87 -19.95
N GLU A 74 1.30 20.85 -19.09
CA GLU A 74 1.95 20.67 -17.79
C GLU A 74 1.16 21.31 -16.64
N GLY A 75 1.62 21.10 -15.41
CA GLY A 75 1.10 21.73 -14.18
C GLY A 75 -0.36 21.41 -13.90
N ALA A 76 -1.08 22.36 -13.32
CA ALA A 76 -2.46 22.18 -12.87
C ALA A 76 -3.45 21.79 -13.98
N ALA A 77 -3.20 22.20 -15.22
CA ALA A 77 -4.02 21.80 -16.37
C ALA A 77 -3.89 20.30 -16.66
N ARG A 78 -2.66 19.77 -16.64
CA ARG A 78 -2.36 18.34 -16.76
C ARG A 78 -3.01 17.56 -15.63
N ASP A 79 -2.79 17.97 -14.39
CA ASP A 79 -3.33 17.31 -13.20
C ASP A 79 -4.85 17.24 -13.25
N GLY A 80 -5.51 18.34 -13.58
CA GLY A 80 -6.97 18.39 -13.69
C GLY A 80 -7.54 17.47 -14.79
N ILE A 81 -6.82 17.27 -15.91
CA ILE A 81 -7.24 16.34 -16.96
C ILE A 81 -7.04 14.89 -16.48
N LEU A 82 -5.88 14.56 -15.91
CA LEU A 82 -5.58 13.19 -15.45
C LEU A 82 -6.46 12.76 -14.29
N CYS A 83 -6.77 13.65 -13.34
CA CYS A 83 -7.73 13.38 -12.26
C CYS A 83 -9.15 13.09 -12.79
N ARG A 84 -9.61 13.80 -13.82
CA ARG A 84 -10.91 13.50 -14.46
C ARG A 84 -10.92 12.13 -15.14
N VAL A 85 -9.81 11.73 -15.78
CA VAL A 85 -9.69 10.42 -16.41
C VAL A 85 -9.61 9.31 -15.36
N SER A 86 -8.87 9.51 -14.28
CA SER A 86 -8.76 8.54 -13.18
C SER A 86 -10.06 8.40 -12.38
N LYS A 87 -10.94 9.43 -12.39
CA LYS A 87 -12.14 9.58 -11.55
C LYS A 87 -11.85 9.76 -10.06
N TYR A 88 -10.63 10.15 -9.73
CA TYR A 88 -10.14 10.45 -8.39
C TYR A 88 -9.39 11.77 -8.40
N ASP A 89 -9.11 12.31 -7.22
CA ASP A 89 -8.23 13.47 -7.01
C ASP A 89 -6.74 13.11 -7.08
N PHE A 90 -6.44 11.90 -7.53
CA PHE A 90 -5.10 11.38 -7.76
C PHE A 90 -5.08 10.46 -8.99
N TYR A 91 -3.87 10.20 -9.48
CA TYR A 91 -3.65 9.33 -10.63
C TYR A 91 -2.27 8.68 -10.55
N ASN A 92 -1.98 7.74 -11.45
CA ASN A 92 -0.64 7.21 -11.67
C ASN A 92 -0.40 7.02 -13.18
N THR A 93 0.64 7.69 -13.70
CA THR A 93 1.00 7.68 -15.13
C THR A 93 2.02 6.62 -15.52
N SER A 94 2.58 5.86 -14.56
CA SER A 94 3.51 4.78 -14.87
C SER A 94 2.81 3.64 -15.61
N ASN A 95 3.56 2.82 -16.33
CA ASN A 95 3.03 1.60 -16.95
C ASN A 95 2.83 0.46 -15.95
N PHE A 96 3.25 0.63 -14.70
CA PHE A 96 3.25 -0.40 -13.67
C PHE A 96 2.01 -0.37 -12.80
N ASP A 97 1.64 -1.53 -12.34
CA ASP A 97 0.71 -1.87 -11.27
C ASP A 97 1.33 -3.04 -10.49
N PHE A 98 0.76 -3.47 -9.37
CA PHE A 98 1.34 -4.56 -8.57
C PHE A 98 1.51 -5.85 -9.38
N ALA A 99 0.58 -6.17 -10.28
CA ALA A 99 0.68 -7.37 -11.11
C ALA A 99 1.87 -7.32 -12.08
N LYS A 100 2.11 -6.16 -12.68
CA LYS A 100 3.25 -5.96 -13.60
C LYS A 100 4.58 -5.89 -12.88
N LEU A 101 4.60 -5.35 -11.65
CA LEU A 101 5.81 -5.32 -10.83
C LEU A 101 6.30 -6.75 -10.50
N ILE A 102 5.40 -7.65 -10.12
CA ILE A 102 5.77 -9.05 -9.82
C ILE A 102 6.01 -9.89 -11.08
N ALA A 103 5.58 -9.46 -12.24
CA ALA A 103 5.83 -10.14 -13.50
C ALA A 103 7.28 -9.99 -14.00
N ASP A 104 8.04 -9.04 -13.43
CA ASP A 104 9.43 -8.76 -13.79
C ASP A 104 10.31 -8.66 -12.52
N PRO A 105 10.61 -9.79 -11.88
CA PRO A 105 11.32 -9.82 -10.60
C PRO A 105 12.76 -9.28 -10.69
N ASP A 106 13.42 -9.43 -11.83
CA ASP A 106 14.80 -9.00 -12.03
C ASP A 106 14.94 -7.46 -12.04
N ASN A 107 13.87 -6.76 -12.41
CA ASN A 107 13.83 -5.30 -12.46
C ASN A 107 12.86 -4.70 -11.43
N VAL A 108 12.46 -5.46 -10.41
CA VAL A 108 11.40 -5.05 -9.46
C VAL A 108 11.73 -3.73 -8.76
N GLU A 109 12.99 -3.46 -8.43
CA GLU A 109 13.43 -2.22 -7.79
C GLU A 109 13.17 -1.00 -8.69
N SER A 110 13.77 -0.99 -9.90
CA SER A 110 13.62 0.11 -10.83
C SER A 110 12.17 0.31 -11.30
N ASN A 111 11.44 -0.79 -11.48
CA ASN A 111 10.03 -0.76 -11.85
C ASN A 111 9.17 -0.20 -10.72
N PHE A 112 9.48 -0.53 -9.47
CA PHE A 112 8.78 0.01 -8.31
C PHE A 112 9.07 1.49 -8.09
N GLU A 113 10.31 1.93 -8.28
CA GLU A 113 10.65 3.35 -8.30
C GLU A 113 9.88 4.11 -9.37
N ALA A 114 9.82 3.60 -10.60
CA ALA A 114 9.05 4.18 -11.68
C ALA A 114 7.53 4.19 -11.37
N TYR A 115 7.02 3.17 -10.69
CA TYR A 115 5.65 3.12 -10.20
C TYR A 115 5.37 4.24 -9.20
N LEU A 116 6.23 4.44 -8.21
CA LEU A 116 6.08 5.50 -7.20
C LEU A 116 6.18 6.90 -7.85
N GLN A 117 7.09 7.09 -8.78
CA GLN A 117 7.25 8.35 -9.50
C GLN A 117 6.07 8.67 -10.44
N GLY A 118 5.30 7.68 -10.84
CA GLY A 118 4.11 7.86 -11.67
C GLY A 118 2.92 8.51 -10.96
N PHE A 119 2.90 8.55 -9.64
CA PHE A 119 1.79 9.15 -8.88
C PHE A 119 1.73 10.67 -9.02
N SER A 120 0.54 11.23 -8.84
CA SER A 120 0.31 12.66 -8.71
C SER A 120 1.02 13.23 -7.48
N SER A 121 1.29 14.55 -7.48
CA SER A 121 2.08 15.22 -6.43
C SER A 121 1.52 15.00 -5.02
N ASN A 122 0.21 15.09 -4.84
CA ASN A 122 -0.43 14.88 -3.54
C ASN A 122 -0.18 13.46 -2.96
N ILE A 123 -0.08 12.43 -3.81
CA ILE A 123 0.27 11.09 -3.34
C ILE A 123 1.78 10.95 -3.09
N LYS A 124 2.62 11.59 -3.91
CA LYS A 124 4.07 11.64 -3.64
C LYS A 124 4.36 12.28 -2.30
N ASP A 125 3.71 13.38 -1.96
CA ASP A 125 3.85 14.03 -0.66
C ASP A 125 3.49 13.09 0.50
N ILE A 126 2.46 12.26 0.35
CA ILE A 126 2.11 11.22 1.34
C ILE A 126 3.22 10.18 1.46
N ILE A 127 3.73 9.68 0.33
CA ILE A 127 4.83 8.68 0.28
C ILE A 127 6.08 9.24 0.95
N ASP A 128 6.43 10.49 0.67
CA ASP A 128 7.59 11.17 1.24
C ASP A 128 7.45 11.38 2.75
N ASN A 129 6.26 11.71 3.25
CA ASN A 129 5.98 11.84 4.68
C ASN A 129 6.18 10.54 5.47
N PHE A 130 6.07 9.38 4.82
CA PHE A 130 6.40 8.09 5.42
C PHE A 130 7.91 7.75 5.39
N ASP A 131 8.76 8.59 4.79
CA ASP A 131 10.16 8.25 4.48
C ASP A 131 10.29 6.90 3.73
N PHE A 132 9.29 6.65 2.85
CA PHE A 132 9.12 5.34 2.26
C PHE A 132 10.22 4.98 1.27
N ALA A 133 10.86 5.96 0.63
CA ALA A 133 11.98 5.73 -0.28
C ALA A 133 13.16 5.03 0.43
N ASN A 134 13.50 5.42 1.65
CA ASN A 134 14.54 4.76 2.45
C ASN A 134 14.11 3.35 2.88
N THR A 135 12.84 3.19 3.24
CA THR A 135 12.26 1.89 3.58
C THR A 135 12.34 0.91 2.39
N VAL A 136 12.02 1.37 1.18
CA VAL A 136 12.14 0.56 -0.06
C VAL A 136 13.57 0.10 -0.30
N LYS A 137 14.57 0.97 -0.14
CA LYS A 137 15.99 0.59 -0.26
C LYS A 137 16.39 -0.53 0.71
N LEU A 138 15.89 -0.47 1.94
CA LEU A 138 16.11 -1.54 2.92
C LEU A 138 15.41 -2.83 2.52
N MET A 139 14.20 -2.77 2.00
CA MET A 139 13.46 -3.94 1.50
C MET A 139 14.17 -4.61 0.33
N VAL A 140 14.71 -3.83 -0.61
CA VAL A 140 15.54 -4.31 -1.73
C VAL A 140 16.79 -5.00 -1.22
N LYS A 141 17.56 -4.31 -0.36
CA LYS A 141 18.79 -4.86 0.24
C LYS A 141 18.54 -6.16 1.00
N GLY A 142 17.40 -6.28 1.65
CA GLY A 142 16.99 -7.48 2.39
C GLY A 142 16.32 -8.56 1.54
N GLY A 143 16.08 -8.29 0.25
CA GLY A 143 15.43 -9.25 -0.66
C GLY A 143 13.94 -9.46 -0.39
N VAL A 144 13.27 -8.56 0.35
CA VAL A 144 11.87 -8.74 0.77
C VAL A 144 10.88 -7.91 -0.06
N LEU A 145 11.33 -6.99 -0.92
CA LEU A 145 10.44 -6.16 -1.73
C LEU A 145 9.54 -7.01 -2.62
N PHE A 146 10.12 -7.96 -3.37
CA PHE A 146 9.37 -8.81 -4.30
C PHE A 146 8.31 -9.65 -3.59
N VAL A 147 8.69 -10.36 -2.51
CA VAL A 147 7.76 -11.21 -1.77
C VAL A 147 6.64 -10.37 -1.13
N THR A 148 6.95 -9.17 -0.62
CA THR A 148 5.95 -8.26 -0.07
C THR A 148 4.94 -7.83 -1.15
N LEU A 149 5.41 -7.42 -2.33
CA LEU A 149 4.54 -7.08 -3.47
C LEU A 149 3.68 -8.27 -3.90
N GLN A 150 4.25 -9.48 -3.94
CA GLN A 150 3.55 -10.70 -4.30
C GLN A 150 2.39 -11.01 -3.34
N GLU A 151 2.63 -10.90 -2.04
CA GLU A 151 1.60 -11.11 -1.02
C GLU A 151 0.49 -10.06 -1.11
N PHE A 152 0.84 -8.77 -1.27
CA PHE A 152 -0.14 -7.71 -1.49
C PHE A 152 -0.90 -7.85 -2.81
N ASN A 153 -0.35 -8.52 -3.81
CA ASN A 153 -1.05 -8.78 -5.08
C ASN A 153 -1.94 -10.04 -5.05
N SER A 154 -2.00 -10.75 -3.94
CA SER A 154 -2.89 -11.91 -3.81
C SER A 154 -4.37 -11.51 -3.89
N ALA A 155 -5.21 -12.43 -4.36
CA ALA A 155 -6.66 -12.19 -4.43
C ALA A 155 -7.31 -11.90 -3.07
N LYS A 156 -6.70 -12.38 -1.98
CA LYS A 156 -7.13 -12.10 -0.60
C LYS A 156 -6.86 -10.66 -0.17
N ALA A 157 -5.84 -10.03 -0.76
CA ALA A 157 -5.43 -8.65 -0.47
C ALA A 157 -6.14 -7.60 -1.34
N ASP A 158 -7.20 -7.95 -2.01
CA ASP A 158 -8.00 -7.00 -2.82
C ASP A 158 -8.60 -5.91 -1.93
N MET A 159 -8.19 -4.66 -2.20
CA MET A 159 -8.57 -3.44 -1.49
C MET A 159 -9.41 -2.51 -2.37
N SER A 160 -10.04 -3.06 -3.43
CA SER A 160 -10.86 -2.27 -4.37
C SER A 160 -12.00 -1.54 -3.65
N PRO A 161 -12.41 -0.34 -4.13
CA PRO A 161 -13.50 0.43 -3.54
C PRO A 161 -14.83 -0.31 -3.48
N GLU A 162 -15.04 -1.24 -4.40
CA GLU A 162 -16.24 -2.09 -4.47
C GLU A 162 -16.30 -3.10 -3.32
N LYS A 163 -15.15 -3.50 -2.77
CA LYS A 163 -15.06 -4.49 -1.69
C LYS A 163 -14.81 -3.88 -0.32
N ILE A 164 -14.06 -2.80 -0.29
CA ILE A 164 -13.62 -2.12 0.94
C ILE A 164 -13.95 -0.64 0.82
N THR A 165 -14.86 -0.15 1.64
CA THR A 165 -15.21 1.27 1.67
C THR A 165 -14.08 2.11 2.30
N SER A 166 -14.15 3.45 2.16
CA SER A 166 -13.18 4.33 2.83
C SER A 166 -13.27 4.24 4.35
N ALA A 167 -14.47 4.02 4.91
CA ALA A 167 -14.65 3.79 6.34
C ALA A 167 -14.00 2.48 6.79
N ASP A 168 -14.17 1.40 6.01
CA ASP A 168 -13.55 0.10 6.30
C ASP A 168 -12.03 0.19 6.26
N MET A 169 -11.46 0.98 5.34
CA MET A 169 -10.01 1.27 5.33
C MET A 169 -9.56 1.91 6.63
N GLY A 170 -10.31 2.88 7.17
CA GLY A 170 -10.03 3.48 8.47
C GLY A 170 -9.93 2.43 9.58
N TYR A 171 -10.91 1.53 9.68
CA TYR A 171 -10.92 0.44 10.65
C TYR A 171 -9.77 -0.56 10.45
N ILE A 172 -9.41 -0.88 9.20
CA ILE A 172 -8.23 -1.72 8.90
C ILE A 172 -6.96 -1.06 9.43
N PHE A 173 -6.77 0.25 9.21
CA PHE A 173 -5.62 0.97 9.72
C PHE A 173 -5.57 1.02 11.25
N GLU A 174 -6.70 1.30 11.91
CA GLU A 174 -6.79 1.28 13.37
C GLU A 174 -6.37 -0.09 13.94
N GLU A 175 -6.86 -1.17 13.34
CA GLU A 175 -6.54 -2.54 13.75
C GLU A 175 -5.06 -2.88 13.52
N LEU A 176 -4.47 -2.44 12.40
CA LEU A 176 -3.05 -2.62 12.13
C LEU A 176 -2.19 -1.85 13.14
N ILE A 177 -2.52 -0.60 13.43
CA ILE A 177 -1.80 0.23 14.41
C ILE A 177 -1.87 -0.43 15.78
N ARG A 178 -3.03 -0.94 16.20
CA ARG A 178 -3.22 -1.68 17.46
C ARG A 178 -2.29 -2.90 17.52
N LYS A 179 -2.27 -3.72 16.47
CA LYS A 179 -1.40 -4.92 16.39
C LYS A 179 0.09 -4.57 16.46
N PHE A 180 0.52 -3.50 15.78
CA PHE A 180 1.91 -3.04 15.87
C PHE A 180 2.26 -2.56 17.28
N SER A 181 1.36 -1.86 17.97
CA SER A 181 1.56 -1.40 19.35
C SER A 181 1.66 -2.57 20.33
N GLU A 182 0.75 -3.54 20.24
CA GLU A 182 0.75 -4.76 21.09
C GLU A 182 2.05 -5.57 20.90
N SER A 183 2.48 -5.76 19.64
CA SER A 183 3.74 -6.46 19.35
C SER A 183 4.96 -5.75 19.94
N TYR A 184 4.94 -4.42 20.02
CA TYR A 184 6.00 -3.63 20.65
C TYR A 184 6.00 -3.84 22.17
N ASP A 185 4.83 -3.79 22.82
CA ASP A 185 4.68 -3.92 24.27
C ASP A 185 5.04 -5.32 24.75
N GLU A 186 4.68 -6.37 24.02
CA GLU A 186 5.07 -7.75 24.33
C GLU A 186 6.58 -7.94 24.33
N GLN A 187 7.30 -7.33 23.40
CA GLN A 187 8.76 -7.42 23.34
C GLN A 187 9.43 -6.56 24.42
N ALA A 188 8.90 -5.38 24.71
CA ALA A 188 9.38 -4.56 25.82
C ALA A 188 9.20 -5.30 27.13
N GLY A 189 8.04 -5.97 27.36
CA GLY A 189 7.79 -6.80 28.53
C GLY A 189 8.74 -7.99 28.66
N ALA A 190 9.08 -8.65 27.57
CA ALA A 190 10.02 -9.79 27.56
C ALA A 190 11.45 -9.39 27.97
N HIS A 191 11.84 -8.13 27.77
CA HIS A 191 13.13 -7.61 28.22
C HIS A 191 13.17 -7.21 29.71
N PHE A 192 12.02 -7.03 30.36
CA PHE A 192 11.93 -6.64 31.76
C PHE A 192 11.79 -7.82 32.74
N THR A 193 11.60 -9.05 32.26
CA THR A 193 11.33 -10.21 33.13
C THR A 193 12.56 -11.00 33.58
N SER A 194 13.78 -10.48 33.48
CA SER A 194 14.98 -11.18 33.99
C SER A 194 15.84 -10.31 34.91
N ARG A 195 15.23 -9.73 35.93
CA ARG A 195 15.97 -9.20 37.09
C ARG A 195 15.13 -9.35 38.34
N ASP A 196 15.01 -10.57 38.82
CA ASP A 196 14.80 -10.88 40.25
C ASP A 196 15.30 -12.30 40.47
N ILE A 197 16.54 -12.42 40.93
CA ILE A 197 17.05 -13.28 41.98
C ILE A 197 18.39 -12.72 42.42
#